data_dbc27a43c2ea40e2e9593b7610f8d5e3
#
_entry.id   dbc27a43c2ea40e2e9593b7610f8d5e3
#
_cell.length_a   1.000
_cell.length_b   1.000
_cell.length_c   1.000
_cell.angle_alpha   90.00
_cell.angle_beta   90.00
_cell.angle_gamma   90.00
#
_symmetry.space_group_name_H-M   'P 1'
#
loop_
_entity.id
_entity.type
_entity.pdbx_description
1 polymer ?
#
loop_
_entity_poly.entity_id
_entity_poly.type
_entity_poly.pdbx_seq_one_letter_code
_entity_poly.pdbx_strand_id
1 'polypeptide(L)'
;MHTVATNNAAPVIAAGPVGPSRRRRRVHAPLTRRRQPSSSAVLLVAAFGAFLAFLDSTIVNVAFPDIQRHFHSDISDLSWMLNAYNIVFAAFLVAAGRLADLMGRKRVFILGVALFTVASGLCAIAESVGELVAFRVLQGIGAAVLVPASLGLVVEAFPAERRAHGVNLWGAAGGI
;
A
#
# COMPACT_ATOMS: atom_id res chain seq x y z
N MET A 1 23.26 5.48 87.68
CA MET A 1 22.55 4.20 87.55
C MET A 1 22.73 3.71 86.14
N HIS A 2 23.13 2.50 85.98
CA HIS A 2 23.82 1.81 84.93
C HIS A 2 23.22 1.88 83.53
N THR A 3 24.05 2.35 82.62
CA THR A 3 23.86 2.21 81.16
C THR A 3 24.58 0.94 80.67
N VAL A 4 23.83 -0.01 80.14
CA VAL A 4 24.39 -1.21 79.46
C VAL A 4 24.38 -0.95 77.95
N ALA A 5 25.60 -0.80 77.43
CA ALA A 5 25.81 -0.77 75.97
C ALA A 5 25.98 -2.19 75.50
N THR A 6 25.04 -2.68 74.72
CA THR A 6 25.20 -3.94 73.92
C THR A 6 25.75 -3.63 72.56
N ASN A 7 27.03 -3.94 72.41
CA ASN A 7 27.73 -3.91 71.14
C ASN A 7 27.37 -5.17 70.35
N ASN A 8 26.60 -5.05 69.27
CA ASN A 8 26.23 -6.13 68.40
C ASN A 8 27.01 -5.96 67.05
N ALA A 9 28.25 -6.42 67.06
CA ALA A 9 29.09 -6.46 65.86
C ALA A 9 28.63 -7.65 64.97
N ALA A 10 28.02 -7.37 63.83
CA ALA A 10 27.69 -8.33 62.81
C ALA A 10 28.98 -8.79 62.08
N PRO A 11 29.13 -10.08 61.73
CA PRO A 11 30.33 -10.55 61.06
C PRO A 11 30.43 -10.03 59.64
N VAL A 12 31.57 -9.48 59.30
CA VAL A 12 31.96 -9.08 57.94
C VAL A 12 32.16 -10.34 57.11
N ILE A 13 31.24 -10.65 56.23
CA ILE A 13 31.39 -11.72 55.23
C ILE A 13 32.38 -11.21 54.17
N ALA A 14 33.57 -11.77 54.14
CA ALA A 14 34.58 -11.51 53.14
C ALA A 14 34.04 -11.95 51.75
N ALA A 15 33.81 -10.96 50.85
CA ALA A 15 33.48 -11.22 49.48
C ALA A 15 34.67 -11.85 48.77
N GLY A 16 34.53 -13.12 48.36
CA GLY A 16 35.54 -13.81 47.53
C GLY A 16 35.70 -13.14 46.18
N PRO A 17 36.83 -13.35 45.48
CA PRO A 17 37.11 -12.71 44.20
C PRO A 17 36.10 -13.13 43.16
N VAL A 18 35.32 -12.16 42.64
CA VAL A 18 34.43 -12.33 41.51
C VAL A 18 35.27 -12.57 40.25
N GLY A 19 35.36 -13.84 39.82
CA GLY A 19 36.00 -14.21 38.60
C GLY A 19 35.39 -13.47 37.39
N PRO A 20 36.19 -13.20 36.33
CA PRO A 20 35.70 -12.46 35.17
C PRO A 20 34.55 -13.22 34.52
N SER A 21 33.32 -12.65 34.57
CA SER A 21 32.16 -13.17 33.90
C SER A 21 32.49 -13.22 32.39
N ARG A 22 32.63 -14.43 31.84
CA ARG A 22 32.73 -14.67 30.41
C ARG A 22 31.42 -14.14 29.76
N ARG A 23 31.43 -12.85 29.38
CA ARG A 23 30.42 -12.29 28.45
C ARG A 23 30.51 -13.17 27.21
N ARG A 24 29.52 -14.08 27.07
CA ARG A 24 29.25 -14.74 25.79
C ARG A 24 28.98 -13.64 24.80
N ARG A 25 29.98 -13.30 23.97
CA ARG A 25 29.80 -12.53 22.74
C ARG A 25 28.73 -13.29 21.95
N ARG A 26 27.49 -12.82 21.99
CA ARG A 26 26.51 -13.21 20.99
C ARG A 26 27.07 -12.70 19.67
N VAL A 27 27.65 -13.61 18.92
CA VAL A 27 27.95 -13.38 17.51
C VAL A 27 26.61 -13.22 16.84
N HIS A 28 26.17 -11.97 16.68
CA HIS A 28 25.07 -11.66 15.79
C HIS A 28 25.55 -12.06 14.40
N ALA A 29 25.07 -13.20 13.90
CA ALA A 29 25.21 -13.56 12.50
C ALA A 29 24.67 -12.35 11.68
N PRO A 30 25.40 -11.89 10.66
CA PRO A 30 24.92 -10.81 9.81
C PRO A 30 23.66 -11.31 9.14
N LEU A 31 22.49 -10.78 9.58
CA LEU A 31 21.24 -10.95 8.87
C LEU A 31 21.52 -10.50 7.44
N THR A 32 21.41 -11.41 6.50
CA THR A 32 21.52 -11.13 5.07
C THR A 32 20.66 -9.92 4.78
N ARG A 33 21.30 -8.78 4.55
CA ARG A 33 20.64 -7.49 4.26
C ARG A 33 19.92 -7.67 2.93
N ARG A 34 18.65 -8.09 2.97
CA ARG A 34 17.79 -8.06 1.80
C ARG A 34 17.92 -6.65 1.23
N ARG A 35 18.42 -6.53 0.00
CA ARG A 35 18.50 -5.25 -0.70
C ARG A 35 17.10 -4.66 -0.68
N GLN A 36 16.89 -3.65 0.15
CA GLN A 36 15.66 -2.88 0.11
C GLN A 36 15.69 -2.11 -1.22
N PRO A 37 14.61 -2.16 -2.01
CA PRO A 37 14.54 -1.36 -3.22
C PRO A 37 14.74 0.11 -2.87
N SER A 38 15.38 0.88 -3.76
CA SER A 38 15.56 2.31 -3.53
C SER A 38 14.20 2.99 -3.44
N SER A 39 14.07 4.00 -2.58
CA SER A 39 12.81 4.76 -2.42
C SER A 39 12.31 5.32 -3.75
N SER A 40 13.24 5.71 -4.64
CA SER A 40 12.92 6.18 -6.00
C SER A 40 12.30 5.08 -6.88
N ALA A 41 12.78 3.84 -6.81
CA ALA A 41 12.20 2.75 -7.58
C ALA A 41 10.79 2.39 -7.08
N VAL A 42 10.58 2.40 -5.76
CA VAL A 42 9.24 2.20 -5.18
C VAL A 42 8.29 3.31 -5.60
N LEU A 43 8.75 4.57 -5.56
CA LEU A 43 7.97 5.73 -5.99
C LEU A 43 7.56 5.59 -7.46
N LEU A 44 8.50 5.29 -8.36
CA LEU A 44 8.21 5.16 -9.78
C LEU A 44 7.15 4.08 -10.06
N VAL A 45 7.30 2.91 -9.46
CA VAL A 45 6.35 1.80 -9.66
C VAL A 45 4.98 2.13 -9.06
N ALA A 46 4.94 2.70 -7.85
CA ALA A 46 3.70 3.07 -7.18
C ALA A 46 2.99 4.23 -7.88
N ALA A 47 3.73 5.25 -8.30
CA ALA A 47 3.20 6.39 -9.05
C ALA A 47 2.69 5.97 -10.44
N PHE A 48 3.39 5.08 -11.13
CA PHE A 48 2.94 4.54 -12.41
C PHE A 48 1.64 3.74 -12.27
N GLY A 49 1.49 2.92 -11.21
CA GLY A 49 0.25 2.21 -10.94
C GLY A 49 -0.93 3.15 -10.69
N ALA A 50 -0.74 4.19 -9.86
CA ALA A 50 -1.75 5.21 -9.64
C ALA A 50 -2.10 5.98 -10.93
N PHE A 51 -1.08 6.38 -11.70
CA PHE A 51 -1.24 7.04 -12.99
C PHE A 51 -2.12 6.24 -13.95
N LEU A 52 -1.92 4.90 -14.04
CA LEU A 52 -2.75 4.05 -14.89
C LEU A 52 -4.23 4.10 -14.48
N ALA A 53 -4.55 4.08 -13.19
CA ALA A 53 -5.94 4.15 -12.72
C ALA A 53 -6.59 5.52 -13.04
N PHE A 54 -5.84 6.62 -12.89
CA PHE A 54 -6.34 7.96 -13.22
C PHE A 54 -6.44 8.18 -14.74
N LEU A 55 -5.46 7.70 -15.49
CA LEU A 55 -5.46 7.76 -16.96
C LEU A 55 -6.68 7.02 -17.52
N ASP A 56 -6.98 5.82 -17.01
CA ASP A 56 -8.13 5.04 -17.41
C ASP A 56 -9.44 5.81 -17.23
N SER A 57 -9.63 6.45 -16.08
CA SER A 57 -10.81 7.29 -15.83
C SER A 57 -10.93 8.45 -16.83
N THR A 58 -9.79 9.03 -17.23
CA THR A 58 -9.76 10.15 -18.19
C THR A 58 -10.00 9.69 -19.63
N ILE A 59 -9.34 8.60 -20.05
CA ILE A 59 -9.39 8.10 -21.43
C ILE A 59 -10.80 7.64 -21.82
N VAL A 60 -11.53 7.06 -20.86
CA VAL A 60 -12.92 6.61 -21.09
C VAL A 60 -13.84 7.79 -21.34
N ASN A 61 -13.64 8.91 -20.64
CA ASN A 61 -14.42 10.15 -20.93
C ASN A 61 -14.16 10.67 -22.35
N VAL A 62 -12.92 10.59 -22.83
CA VAL A 62 -12.56 11.00 -24.21
C VAL A 62 -13.13 10.03 -25.24
N ALA A 63 -13.08 8.72 -24.95
CA ALA A 63 -13.58 7.67 -25.83
C ALA A 63 -15.13 7.54 -25.83
N PHE A 64 -15.83 8.24 -24.95
CA PHE A 64 -17.26 8.13 -24.78
C PHE A 64 -18.07 8.24 -26.11
N PRO A 65 -17.84 9.23 -27.01
CA PRO A 65 -18.56 9.32 -28.27
C PRO A 65 -18.29 8.14 -29.21
N ASP A 66 -17.09 7.59 -29.17
CA ASP A 66 -16.72 6.45 -30.04
C ASP A 66 -17.37 5.15 -29.55
N ILE A 67 -17.38 4.95 -28.23
CA ILE A 67 -18.06 3.81 -27.60
C ILE A 67 -19.56 3.87 -27.88
N GLN A 68 -20.17 5.05 -27.80
CA GLN A 68 -21.58 5.26 -28.12
C GLN A 68 -21.91 4.86 -29.56
N ARG A 69 -21.09 5.29 -30.50
CA ARG A 69 -21.26 4.96 -31.91
C ARG A 69 -21.08 3.46 -32.18
N HIS A 70 -20.12 2.84 -31.53
CA HIS A 70 -19.81 1.42 -31.72
C HIS A 70 -20.93 0.50 -31.24
N PHE A 71 -21.47 0.78 -30.04
CA PHE A 71 -22.52 -0.06 -29.45
C PHE A 71 -23.94 0.40 -29.80
N HIS A 72 -24.11 1.49 -30.53
CA HIS A 72 -25.42 2.09 -30.87
C HIS A 72 -26.31 2.28 -29.62
N SER A 73 -25.73 2.69 -28.51
CA SER A 73 -26.33 2.71 -27.19
C SER A 73 -26.80 4.11 -26.80
N ASP A 74 -27.77 4.18 -25.92
CA ASP A 74 -28.25 5.44 -25.33
C ASP A 74 -27.21 6.04 -24.37
N ILE A 75 -27.25 7.36 -24.19
CA ILE A 75 -26.40 8.10 -23.24
C ILE A 75 -26.56 7.56 -21.81
N SER A 76 -27.77 7.08 -21.47
CA SER A 76 -28.07 6.49 -20.16
C SER A 76 -27.22 5.25 -19.89
N ASP A 77 -27.13 4.33 -20.85
CA ASP A 77 -26.39 3.08 -20.71
C ASP A 77 -24.89 3.32 -20.55
N LEU A 78 -24.36 4.26 -21.32
CA LEU A 78 -22.97 4.66 -21.23
C LEU A 78 -22.63 5.41 -19.93
N SER A 79 -23.58 6.18 -19.40
CA SER A 79 -23.43 6.81 -18.10
C SER A 79 -23.27 5.76 -16.99
N TRP A 80 -23.93 4.61 -17.10
CA TRP A 80 -23.74 3.49 -16.18
C TRP A 80 -22.33 2.90 -16.23
N MET A 81 -21.70 2.87 -17.40
CA MET A 81 -20.32 2.41 -17.55
C MET A 81 -19.34 3.27 -16.71
N LEU A 82 -19.50 4.60 -16.74
CA LEU A 82 -18.69 5.52 -15.94
C LEU A 82 -19.04 5.43 -14.45
N ASN A 83 -20.34 5.44 -14.14
CA ASN A 83 -20.82 5.44 -12.76
C ASN A 83 -20.50 4.13 -12.03
N ALA A 84 -20.62 2.98 -12.69
CA ALA A 84 -20.32 1.68 -12.11
C ALA A 84 -18.87 1.62 -11.60
N TYR A 85 -17.91 2.06 -12.41
CA TYR A 85 -16.51 2.16 -11.98
C TYR A 85 -16.34 3.07 -10.77
N ASN A 86 -16.86 4.30 -10.83
CA ASN A 86 -16.67 5.29 -9.78
C ASN A 86 -17.34 4.89 -8.45
N ILE A 87 -18.57 4.33 -8.51
CA ILE A 87 -19.29 3.85 -7.31
C ILE A 87 -18.51 2.72 -6.64
N VAL A 88 -18.08 1.74 -7.42
CA VAL A 88 -17.35 0.59 -6.89
C VAL A 88 -15.98 1.01 -6.36
N PHE A 89 -15.26 1.85 -7.10
CA PHE A 89 -13.99 2.43 -6.64
C PHE A 89 -14.15 3.11 -5.28
N ALA A 90 -15.12 4.01 -5.14
CA ALA A 90 -15.36 4.73 -3.88
C ALA A 90 -15.79 3.80 -2.74
N ALA A 91 -16.68 2.84 -3.02
CA ALA A 91 -17.19 1.90 -2.01
C ALA A 91 -16.08 1.00 -1.43
N PHE A 92 -15.17 0.55 -2.27
CA PHE A 92 -14.10 -0.37 -1.85
C PHE A 92 -12.82 0.32 -1.38
N LEU A 93 -12.63 1.61 -1.63
CA LEU A 93 -11.39 2.34 -1.36
C LEU A 93 -10.92 2.20 0.09
N VAL A 94 -11.81 2.41 1.06
CA VAL A 94 -11.47 2.34 2.50
C VAL A 94 -11.20 0.90 2.92
N ALA A 95 -12.02 -0.05 2.48
CA ALA A 95 -11.85 -1.46 2.80
C ALA A 95 -10.54 -2.00 2.23
N ALA A 96 -10.20 -1.62 1.00
CA ALA A 96 -8.96 -2.00 0.33
C ALA A 96 -7.71 -1.41 1.02
N GLY A 97 -7.79 -0.18 1.53
CA GLY A 97 -6.72 0.39 2.35
C GLY A 97 -6.46 -0.43 3.62
N ARG A 98 -7.52 -0.82 4.33
CA ARG A 98 -7.41 -1.72 5.49
C ARG A 98 -6.84 -3.09 5.13
N LEU A 99 -7.26 -3.65 4.00
CA LEU A 99 -6.75 -4.91 3.50
C LEU A 99 -5.24 -4.84 3.20
N ALA A 100 -4.78 -3.72 2.63
CA ALA A 100 -3.36 -3.49 2.36
C ALA A 100 -2.53 -3.44 3.65
N ASP A 101 -3.06 -2.88 4.73
CA ASP A 101 -2.38 -2.86 6.03
C ASP A 101 -2.32 -4.25 6.67
N LEU A 102 -3.34 -5.11 6.49
CA LEU A 102 -3.41 -6.46 7.06
C LEU A 102 -2.59 -7.49 6.27
N MET A 103 -2.68 -7.49 4.95
CA MET A 103 -2.05 -8.50 4.07
C MET A 103 -0.65 -8.10 3.58
N GLY A 104 -0.28 -6.82 3.79
CA GLY A 104 0.96 -6.23 3.32
C GLY A 104 0.80 -5.51 1.99
N ARG A 105 1.19 -4.24 1.97
CA ARG A 105 0.99 -3.27 0.88
C ARG A 105 1.51 -3.75 -0.47
N LYS A 106 2.68 -4.38 -0.50
CA LYS A 106 3.26 -4.91 -1.75
C LYS A 106 2.41 -6.01 -2.39
N ARG A 107 1.87 -6.93 -1.59
CA ARG A 107 1.04 -8.03 -2.12
C ARG A 107 -0.27 -7.50 -2.66
N VAL A 108 -0.92 -6.64 -1.90
CA VAL A 108 -2.19 -6.02 -2.27
C VAL A 108 -2.01 -5.13 -3.50
N PHE A 109 -0.91 -4.39 -3.61
CA PHE A 109 -0.58 -3.61 -4.80
C PHE A 109 -0.46 -4.50 -6.05
N ILE A 110 0.28 -5.61 -5.98
CA ILE A 110 0.44 -6.53 -7.12
C ILE A 110 -0.91 -7.13 -7.52
N LEU A 111 -1.74 -7.53 -6.55
CA LEU A 111 -3.08 -8.04 -6.81
C LEU A 111 -3.97 -6.98 -7.47
N GLY A 112 -3.91 -5.74 -7.00
CA GLY A 112 -4.62 -4.60 -7.58
C GLY A 112 -4.22 -4.34 -9.03
N VAL A 113 -2.91 -4.30 -9.32
CA VAL A 113 -2.39 -4.16 -10.68
C VAL A 113 -2.85 -5.31 -11.57
N ALA A 114 -2.73 -6.54 -11.11
CA ALA A 114 -3.14 -7.72 -11.88
C ALA A 114 -4.64 -7.69 -12.22
N LEU A 115 -5.49 -7.45 -11.22
CA LEU A 115 -6.94 -7.36 -11.39
C LEU A 115 -7.31 -6.21 -12.33
N PHE A 116 -6.72 -5.03 -12.15
CA PHE A 116 -6.95 -3.86 -12.99
C PHE A 116 -6.57 -4.14 -14.45
N THR A 117 -5.38 -4.72 -14.67
CA THR A 117 -4.88 -5.00 -16.01
C THR A 117 -5.74 -6.05 -16.74
N VAL A 118 -6.11 -7.13 -16.05
CA VAL A 118 -7.00 -8.16 -16.61
C VAL A 118 -8.36 -7.57 -16.96
N ALA A 119 -8.96 -6.82 -16.03
CA ALA A 119 -10.26 -6.17 -16.26
C ALA A 119 -10.19 -5.15 -17.40
N SER A 120 -9.10 -4.40 -17.53
CA SER A 120 -8.87 -3.49 -18.66
C SER A 120 -8.81 -4.24 -19.99
N GLY A 121 -8.10 -5.38 -20.02
CA GLY A 121 -8.08 -6.25 -21.19
C GLY A 121 -9.47 -6.79 -21.56
N LEU A 122 -10.28 -7.17 -20.57
CA LEU A 122 -11.66 -7.61 -20.77
C LEU A 122 -12.55 -6.47 -21.33
N CYS A 123 -12.36 -5.24 -20.85
CA CYS A 123 -13.08 -4.08 -21.41
C CYS A 123 -12.79 -3.89 -22.90
N ALA A 124 -11.55 -4.18 -23.33
CA ALA A 124 -11.15 -4.03 -24.73
C ALA A 124 -11.80 -5.05 -25.69
N ILE A 125 -12.28 -6.18 -25.19
CA ILE A 125 -12.91 -7.25 -25.96
C ILE A 125 -14.41 -7.38 -25.68
N ALA A 126 -15.00 -6.43 -24.96
CA ALA A 126 -16.45 -6.44 -24.66
C ALA A 126 -17.27 -6.31 -25.96
N GLU A 127 -18.25 -7.18 -26.13
CA GLU A 127 -19.13 -7.21 -27.31
C GLU A 127 -20.47 -6.50 -27.05
N SER A 128 -20.75 -6.16 -25.78
CA SER A 128 -21.97 -5.46 -25.39
C SER A 128 -21.71 -4.42 -24.29
N VAL A 129 -22.60 -3.43 -24.18
CA VAL A 129 -22.53 -2.43 -23.10
C VAL A 129 -22.65 -3.09 -21.73
N GLY A 130 -23.49 -4.12 -21.59
CA GLY A 130 -23.64 -4.86 -20.33
C GLY A 130 -22.34 -5.54 -19.89
N GLU A 131 -21.62 -6.18 -20.80
CA GLU A 131 -20.29 -6.76 -20.54
C GLU A 131 -19.29 -5.66 -20.17
N LEU A 132 -19.29 -4.57 -20.93
CA LEU A 132 -18.40 -3.43 -20.65
C LEU A 132 -18.63 -2.88 -19.23
N VAL A 133 -19.91 -2.69 -18.83
CA VAL A 133 -20.26 -2.25 -17.46
C VAL A 133 -19.77 -3.26 -16.42
N ALA A 134 -19.95 -4.58 -16.64
CA ALA A 134 -19.50 -5.61 -15.72
C ALA A 134 -17.96 -5.61 -15.58
N PHE A 135 -17.22 -5.47 -16.68
CA PHE A 135 -15.77 -5.38 -16.65
C PHE A 135 -15.26 -4.09 -16.01
N ARG A 136 -15.99 -2.98 -16.18
CA ARG A 136 -15.73 -1.72 -15.47
C ARG A 136 -15.90 -1.84 -13.95
N VAL A 137 -16.87 -2.63 -13.48
CA VAL A 137 -17.01 -2.96 -12.05
C VAL A 137 -15.77 -3.68 -11.55
N LEU A 138 -15.31 -4.71 -12.25
CA LEU A 138 -14.07 -5.44 -11.88
C LEU A 138 -12.85 -4.53 -11.89
N GLN A 139 -12.76 -3.66 -12.88
CA GLN A 139 -11.66 -2.69 -13.01
C GLN A 139 -11.69 -1.66 -11.87
N GLY A 140 -12.89 -1.18 -11.47
CA GLY A 140 -13.08 -0.31 -10.31
C GLY A 140 -12.63 -0.95 -8.99
N ILE A 141 -12.88 -2.26 -8.79
CA ILE A 141 -12.34 -3.00 -7.64
C ILE A 141 -10.81 -3.03 -7.70
N GLY A 142 -10.24 -3.32 -8.87
CA GLY A 142 -8.78 -3.33 -9.08
C GLY A 142 -8.15 -1.98 -8.74
N ALA A 143 -8.73 -0.88 -9.22
CA ALA A 143 -8.28 0.48 -8.93
C ALA A 143 -8.41 0.83 -7.43
N ALA A 144 -9.52 0.46 -6.79
CA ALA A 144 -9.74 0.68 -5.36
C ALA A 144 -8.70 -0.03 -4.48
N VAL A 145 -8.21 -1.18 -4.92
CA VAL A 145 -7.14 -1.94 -4.26
C VAL A 145 -5.76 -1.34 -4.56
N LEU A 146 -5.52 -0.96 -5.80
CA LEU A 146 -4.26 -0.45 -6.31
C LEU A 146 -3.88 0.90 -5.70
N VAL A 147 -4.79 1.87 -5.70
CA VAL A 147 -4.50 3.27 -5.34
C VAL A 147 -4.04 3.42 -3.89
N PRO A 148 -4.78 2.95 -2.85
CA PRO A 148 -4.32 3.11 -1.47
C PRO A 148 -3.07 2.26 -1.16
N ALA A 149 -2.94 1.08 -1.79
CA ALA A 149 -1.75 0.24 -1.62
C ALA A 149 -0.50 0.93 -2.20
N SER A 150 -0.61 1.62 -3.35
CA SER A 150 0.46 2.38 -3.97
C SER A 150 0.93 3.54 -3.10
N LEU A 151 -0.01 4.33 -2.56
CA LEU A 151 0.29 5.40 -1.62
C LEU A 151 0.96 4.87 -0.36
N GLY A 152 0.46 3.76 0.19
CA GLY A 152 1.04 3.10 1.35
C GLY A 152 2.49 2.67 1.12
N LEU A 153 2.83 2.15 -0.07
CA LEU A 153 4.20 1.80 -0.44
C LEU A 153 5.12 3.02 -0.48
N VAL A 154 4.65 4.15 -1.00
CA VAL A 154 5.41 5.41 -1.01
C VAL A 154 5.69 5.87 0.42
N VAL A 155 4.68 5.93 1.28
CA VAL A 155 4.82 6.35 2.68
C VAL A 155 5.80 5.46 3.45
N GLU A 156 5.84 4.16 3.17
CA GLU A 156 6.75 3.20 3.80
C GLU A 156 8.19 3.33 3.27
N ALA A 157 8.36 3.65 1.98
CA ALA A 157 9.67 3.74 1.34
C ALA A 157 10.43 5.02 1.68
N PHE A 158 9.75 6.07 2.13
CA PHE A 158 10.36 7.36 2.46
C PHE A 158 10.55 7.54 3.98
N PRO A 159 11.72 8.07 4.43
CA PRO A 159 11.92 8.47 5.82
C PRO A 159 10.92 9.56 6.22
N ALA A 160 10.62 9.67 7.52
CA ALA A 160 9.55 10.53 8.06
C ALA A 160 9.63 11.97 7.55
N GLU A 161 10.85 12.52 7.46
CA GLU A 161 11.13 13.91 7.06
C GLU A 161 10.84 14.18 5.57
N ARG A 162 10.82 13.12 4.74
CA ARG A 162 10.63 13.21 3.29
C ARG A 162 9.33 12.58 2.79
N ARG A 163 8.47 12.09 3.68
CA ARG A 163 7.18 11.46 3.30
C ARG A 163 6.28 12.41 2.52
N ALA A 164 6.17 13.66 2.97
CA ALA A 164 5.38 14.68 2.28
C ALA A 164 5.85 14.88 0.84
N HIS A 165 7.18 14.93 0.61
CA HIS A 165 7.73 15.03 -0.74
C HIS A 165 7.39 13.80 -1.61
N GLY A 166 7.50 12.59 -1.06
CA GLY A 166 7.12 11.36 -1.78
C GLY A 166 5.64 11.32 -2.15
N VAL A 167 4.75 11.73 -1.23
CA VAL A 167 3.30 11.80 -1.46
C VAL A 167 2.96 12.86 -2.50
N ASN A 168 3.60 14.02 -2.45
CA ASN A 168 3.38 15.08 -3.46
C ASN A 168 3.80 14.64 -4.86
N LEU A 169 4.94 13.96 -4.99
CA LEU A 169 5.38 13.41 -6.28
C LEU A 169 4.43 12.32 -6.80
N TRP A 170 3.94 11.46 -5.90
CA TRP A 170 2.95 10.45 -6.25
C TRP A 170 1.63 11.08 -6.71
N GLY A 171 1.14 12.10 -6.00
CA GLY A 171 -0.07 12.84 -6.39
C GLY A 171 0.10 13.57 -7.71
N ALA A 172 1.24 14.24 -7.95
CA ALA A 172 1.53 14.89 -9.21
C ALA A 172 1.54 13.92 -10.40
N ALA A 173 2.01 12.68 -10.20
CA ALA A 173 1.95 11.64 -11.23
C ALA A 173 0.52 11.17 -11.52
N GLY A 174 -0.38 11.24 -10.53
CA GLY A 174 -1.81 10.94 -10.70
C GLY A 174 -2.62 12.05 -11.35
N GLY A 175 -2.01 13.22 -11.61
CA GLY A 175 -2.71 14.35 -12.25
C GLY A 175 -3.52 15.22 -11.27
N ILE A 176 -3.15 15.19 -9.99
CA ILE A 176 -3.79 15.99 -8.92
C ILE A 176 -2.92 17.21 -8.60
#